data_e55abbd316a2bf4d923375cf5d0b09f6
#
_entry.id   e55abbd316a2bf4d923375cf5d0b09f6
#
_cell.length_a   1.000
_cell.length_b   1.000
_cell.length_c   1.000
_cell.angle_alpha   90.00
_cell.angle_beta   90.00
_cell.angle_gamma   90.00
#
_symmetry.space_group_name_H-M   'P 1'
#
loop_
_entity.id
_entity.type
_entity.pdbx_description
1 polymer ?
#
loop_
_entity_poly.entity_id
_entity_poly.type
_entity_poly.pdbx_seq_one_letter_code
_entity_poly.pdbx_strand_id
1 'polypeptide(L)'
;LVAGAPVESVRRETGGWRLVTPRGEIRAEKVFVGTNGYTGAVTPALRRRIVPVASHMIATEELDRDLARSLIPKGRFLSETKRVLCYYRMSPDGRRVLFGGRPRFTQVAPETSARLLHGLMVERFPQLAGTRITHNWMGNLAFAFDQLPHMGEIDGLYYAMCCNGSGVAMLGWLGQQSARKMIGGANRQNAFDGRAFDTMPFYGGTPWFLPIVGAWYRHLDRRERRAAARAEG
;
A
#
# COMPACT_ATOMS: atom_id res chain seq x y z
N LEU A 1 5.24 1.10 -22.44
CA LEU A 1 5.66 0.42 -21.21
C LEU A 1 6.75 -0.59 -21.53
N VAL A 2 7.82 -0.58 -20.75
CA VAL A 2 8.93 -1.54 -20.88
C VAL A 2 9.04 -2.30 -19.56
N ALA A 3 8.68 -3.57 -19.58
CA ALA A 3 8.81 -4.46 -18.45
C ALA A 3 10.23 -5.06 -18.39
N GLY A 4 10.66 -5.54 -17.20
CA GLY A 4 11.96 -6.15 -17.02
C GLY A 4 13.14 -5.21 -17.24
N ALA A 5 12.94 -3.90 -17.02
CA ALA A 5 13.95 -2.88 -17.13
C ALA A 5 14.00 -2.02 -15.85
N PRO A 6 14.41 -2.58 -14.71
CA PRO A 6 14.56 -1.81 -13.49
C PRO A 6 15.59 -0.69 -13.71
N VAL A 7 15.29 0.50 -13.20
CA VAL A 7 16.25 1.61 -13.19
C VAL A 7 17.23 1.39 -12.05
N GLU A 8 18.51 1.27 -12.37
CA GLU A 8 19.60 1.01 -11.42
C GLU A 8 20.27 2.29 -10.95
N SER A 9 20.28 3.33 -11.78
CA SER A 9 20.74 4.66 -11.39
C SER A 9 20.02 5.76 -12.15
N VAL A 10 19.91 6.92 -11.50
CA VAL A 10 19.40 8.17 -12.07
C VAL A 10 20.44 9.25 -11.79
N ARG A 11 20.95 9.89 -12.84
CA ARG A 11 21.97 10.94 -12.73
C ARG A 11 21.55 12.17 -13.51
N ARG A 12 21.81 13.35 -12.95
CA ARG A 12 21.60 14.60 -13.67
C ARG A 12 22.74 14.82 -14.66
N GLU A 13 22.40 15.24 -15.87
CA GLU A 13 23.32 15.66 -16.94
C GLU A 13 22.95 17.03 -17.46
N THR A 14 23.79 17.63 -18.30
CA THR A 14 23.46 18.90 -18.98
C THR A 14 22.22 18.68 -19.86
N GLY A 15 21.14 19.44 -19.57
CA GLY A 15 19.90 19.38 -20.34
C GLY A 15 18.92 18.28 -19.90
N GLY A 16 19.19 17.50 -18.84
CA GLY A 16 18.25 16.47 -18.41
C GLY A 16 18.80 15.42 -17.48
N TRP A 17 18.43 14.18 -17.73
CA TRP A 17 18.70 13.03 -16.90
C TRP A 17 19.19 11.85 -17.71
N ARG A 18 20.10 11.06 -17.12
CA ARG A 18 20.52 9.75 -17.60
C ARG A 18 20.06 8.68 -16.61
N LEU A 19 19.33 7.70 -17.12
CA LEU A 19 18.86 6.54 -16.39
C LEU A 19 19.55 5.30 -16.95
N VAL A 20 20.09 4.45 -16.07
CA VAL A 20 20.73 3.19 -16.44
C VAL A 20 19.80 2.04 -16.08
N THR A 21 19.63 1.12 -17.00
CA THR A 21 18.90 -0.13 -16.84
C THR A 21 19.71 -1.29 -17.37
N PRO A 22 19.43 -2.55 -17.00
CA PRO A 22 20.08 -3.73 -17.60
C PRO A 22 19.89 -3.84 -19.12
N ARG A 23 18.92 -3.11 -19.68
CA ARG A 23 18.60 -3.12 -21.13
C ARG A 23 19.18 -1.94 -21.90
N GLY A 24 19.97 -1.09 -21.24
CA GLY A 24 20.59 0.08 -21.82
C GLY A 24 20.25 1.37 -21.07
N GLU A 25 20.66 2.47 -21.65
CA GLU A 25 20.54 3.81 -21.08
C GLU A 25 19.38 4.58 -21.71
N ILE A 26 18.75 5.42 -20.87
CA ILE A 26 17.69 6.33 -21.30
C ILE A 26 18.14 7.75 -20.95
N ARG A 27 17.99 8.67 -21.91
CA ARG A 27 18.12 10.11 -21.67
C ARG A 27 16.74 10.74 -21.73
N ALA A 28 16.45 11.62 -20.77
CA ALA A 28 15.16 12.30 -20.66
C ALA A 28 15.33 13.70 -20.09
N GLU A 29 14.56 14.65 -20.59
CA GLU A 29 14.54 16.01 -20.02
C GLU A 29 13.95 16.04 -18.60
N LYS A 30 12.97 15.20 -18.36
CA LYS A 30 12.24 15.12 -17.08
C LYS A 30 12.04 13.67 -16.66
N VAL A 31 12.09 13.42 -15.37
CA VAL A 31 11.88 12.10 -14.77
C VAL A 31 10.78 12.20 -13.74
N PHE A 32 9.85 11.25 -13.79
CA PHE A 32 8.81 11.06 -12.79
C PHE A 32 9.05 9.76 -12.01
N VAL A 33 9.02 9.85 -10.69
CA VAL A 33 9.19 8.73 -9.77
C VAL A 33 7.84 8.34 -9.19
N GLY A 34 7.27 7.23 -9.68
CA GLY A 34 5.99 6.68 -9.25
C GLY A 34 6.11 5.37 -8.48
N THR A 35 7.26 5.10 -7.85
CA THR A 35 7.60 3.82 -7.22
C THR A 35 6.88 3.54 -5.91
N ASN A 36 6.25 4.55 -5.29
CA ASN A 36 5.44 4.43 -4.08
C ASN A 36 6.12 3.54 -3.00
N GLY A 37 5.47 2.49 -2.49
CA GLY A 37 6.01 1.58 -1.47
C GLY A 37 7.22 0.74 -1.90
N TYR A 38 7.65 0.86 -3.16
CA TYR A 38 8.82 0.19 -3.72
C TYR A 38 9.99 1.13 -4.00
N THR A 39 9.95 2.34 -3.47
CA THR A 39 11.02 3.33 -3.62
C THR A 39 12.31 2.84 -2.96
N GLY A 40 13.33 2.62 -3.78
CA GLY A 40 14.61 2.05 -3.39
C GLY A 40 15.75 3.05 -3.27
N ALA A 41 16.99 2.52 -3.24
CA ALA A 41 18.23 3.29 -3.10
C ALA A 41 18.53 4.20 -4.30
N VAL A 42 17.89 3.99 -5.44
CA VAL A 42 18.05 4.80 -6.65
C VAL A 42 17.60 6.24 -6.44
N THR A 43 16.64 6.45 -5.56
CA THR A 43 16.13 7.79 -5.18
C THR A 43 16.18 7.97 -3.66
N PRO A 44 17.36 8.15 -3.07
CA PRO A 44 17.55 8.15 -1.62
C PRO A 44 16.83 9.30 -0.92
N ALA A 45 16.71 10.45 -1.58
CA ALA A 45 15.96 11.59 -1.07
C ALA A 45 14.47 11.27 -0.87
N LEU A 46 13.87 10.49 -1.77
CA LEU A 46 12.49 10.03 -1.65
C LEU A 46 12.36 8.85 -0.67
N ARG A 47 13.30 7.89 -0.74
CA ARG A 47 13.28 6.69 0.11
C ARG A 47 13.16 7.00 1.59
N ARG A 48 13.91 7.97 2.10
CA ARG A 48 13.90 8.36 3.53
C ARG A 48 12.63 9.11 3.99
N ARG A 49 11.72 9.40 3.07
CA ARG A 49 10.43 10.06 3.33
C ARG A 49 9.25 9.10 3.35
N ILE A 50 9.49 7.85 2.94
CA ILE A 50 8.45 6.85 2.74
C ILE A 50 8.58 5.74 3.76
N VAL A 51 7.48 5.42 4.42
CA VAL A 51 7.36 4.25 5.30
C VAL A 51 6.63 3.15 4.51
N PRO A 52 7.36 2.17 3.95
CA PRO A 52 6.73 1.02 3.30
C PRO A 52 6.06 0.12 4.34
N VAL A 53 4.79 -0.18 4.12
CA VAL A 53 3.99 -1.06 4.98
C VAL A 53 3.43 -2.19 4.15
N ALA A 54 3.71 -3.42 4.56
CA ALA A 54 3.20 -4.61 3.88
C ALA A 54 1.69 -4.77 4.09
N SER A 55 0.99 -5.02 3.00
CA SER A 55 -0.42 -5.38 2.94
C SER A 55 -0.55 -6.77 2.33
N HIS A 56 -1.24 -7.66 3.00
CA HIS A 56 -1.34 -9.07 2.63
C HIS A 56 -2.78 -9.40 2.24
N MET A 57 -2.93 -10.32 1.29
CA MET A 57 -4.20 -10.81 0.80
C MET A 57 -4.20 -12.32 0.70
N ILE A 58 -5.35 -12.92 0.97
CA ILE A 58 -5.63 -14.33 0.69
C ILE A 58 -6.90 -14.46 -0.15
N ALA A 59 -7.00 -15.56 -0.89
CA ALA A 59 -8.25 -15.99 -1.50
C ALA A 59 -8.55 -17.44 -1.10
N THR A 60 -9.81 -17.70 -0.78
CA THR A 60 -10.29 -19.05 -0.50
C THR A 60 -10.31 -19.90 -1.77
N GLU A 61 -10.45 -21.20 -1.61
CA GLU A 61 -10.97 -22.07 -2.67
C GLU A 61 -12.38 -21.61 -3.09
N GLU A 62 -12.89 -22.18 -4.16
CA GLU A 62 -14.27 -21.92 -4.59
C GLU A 62 -15.25 -22.45 -3.55
N LEU A 63 -16.15 -21.58 -3.13
CA LEU A 63 -17.18 -21.88 -2.16
C LEU A 63 -18.46 -22.36 -2.87
N ASP A 64 -19.27 -23.10 -2.14
CA ASP A 64 -20.65 -23.32 -2.54
C ASP A 64 -21.39 -21.99 -2.76
N ARG A 65 -22.28 -21.94 -3.73
CA ARG A 65 -22.95 -20.70 -4.15
C ARG A 65 -23.82 -20.09 -3.05
N ASP A 66 -24.49 -20.92 -2.26
CA ASP A 66 -25.40 -20.43 -1.23
C ASP A 66 -24.59 -19.94 -0.02
N LEU A 67 -23.53 -20.67 0.33
CA LEU A 67 -22.57 -20.18 1.31
C LEU A 67 -21.96 -18.85 0.88
N ALA A 68 -21.43 -18.75 -0.34
CA ALA A 68 -20.81 -17.53 -0.85
C ALA A 68 -21.78 -16.31 -0.78
N ARG A 69 -23.05 -16.50 -1.18
CA ARG A 69 -24.07 -15.46 -1.11
C ARG A 69 -24.41 -15.07 0.31
N SER A 70 -24.41 -16.01 1.26
CA SER A 70 -24.73 -15.74 2.66
C SER A 70 -23.69 -14.88 3.37
N LEU A 71 -22.40 -14.99 2.98
CA LEU A 71 -21.29 -14.26 3.63
C LEU A 71 -21.35 -12.75 3.36
N ILE A 72 -21.57 -12.35 2.11
CA ILE A 72 -21.64 -10.94 1.69
C ILE A 72 -22.81 -10.75 0.73
N PRO A 73 -24.06 -10.75 1.24
CA PRO A 73 -25.27 -10.83 0.40
C PRO A 73 -25.42 -9.72 -0.64
N LYS A 74 -24.86 -8.53 -0.34
CA LYS A 74 -24.94 -7.36 -1.24
C LYS A 74 -23.71 -7.23 -2.14
N GLY A 75 -22.78 -8.21 -2.14
CA GLY A 75 -21.58 -8.20 -2.95
C GLY A 75 -20.64 -6.99 -2.76
N ARG A 76 -20.77 -6.28 -1.64
CA ARG A 76 -20.01 -5.05 -1.36
C ARG A 76 -18.58 -5.36 -0.93
N PHE A 77 -17.69 -4.40 -1.18
CA PHE A 77 -16.41 -4.31 -0.48
C PHE A 77 -16.66 -3.83 0.95
N LEU A 78 -16.06 -4.50 1.91
CA LEU A 78 -16.16 -4.20 3.33
C LEU A 78 -14.77 -3.87 3.88
N SER A 79 -14.70 -2.84 4.70
CA SER A 79 -13.48 -2.46 5.42
C SER A 79 -13.81 -2.17 6.86
N GLU A 80 -13.01 -2.66 7.76
CA GLU A 80 -13.15 -2.42 9.20
C GLU A 80 -12.61 -1.03 9.58
N THR A 81 -13.04 -0.51 10.73
CA THR A 81 -12.64 0.81 11.23
C THR A 81 -11.53 0.76 12.27
N LYS A 82 -11.05 -0.43 12.66
CA LYS A 82 -9.95 -0.60 13.61
C LYS A 82 -8.58 -0.21 13.00
N ARG A 83 -7.56 0.01 13.80
CA ARG A 83 -6.20 0.40 13.38
C ARG A 83 -5.51 -0.67 12.54
N VAL A 84 -5.56 -1.92 13.00
CA VAL A 84 -5.11 -3.08 12.22
C VAL A 84 -6.29 -3.63 11.45
N LEU A 85 -6.73 -2.84 10.46
CA LEU A 85 -7.93 -3.11 9.69
C LEU A 85 -7.81 -4.36 8.82
N CYS A 86 -8.94 -5.04 8.66
CA CYS A 86 -9.15 -6.02 7.59
C CYS A 86 -10.12 -5.44 6.56
N TYR A 87 -10.01 -5.93 5.34
CA TYR A 87 -10.89 -5.60 4.24
C TYR A 87 -11.16 -6.84 3.42
N TYR A 88 -12.39 -6.99 2.94
CA TYR A 88 -12.79 -8.21 2.25
C TYR A 88 -13.94 -7.98 1.29
N ARG A 89 -14.01 -8.84 0.31
CA ARG A 89 -15.05 -8.86 -0.72
C ARG A 89 -15.16 -10.24 -1.34
N MET A 90 -16.22 -10.48 -2.10
CA MET A 90 -16.24 -11.61 -3.02
C MET A 90 -15.35 -11.35 -4.24
N SER A 91 -14.79 -12.42 -4.83
CA SER A 91 -14.18 -12.39 -6.16
C SER A 91 -15.18 -11.90 -7.21
N PRO A 92 -14.71 -11.42 -8.40
CA PRO A 92 -15.63 -10.93 -9.44
C PRO A 92 -16.68 -11.95 -9.89
N ASP A 93 -16.35 -13.24 -9.86
CA ASP A 93 -17.27 -14.36 -10.17
C ASP A 93 -18.17 -14.75 -8.98
N GLY A 94 -18.00 -14.12 -7.82
CA GLY A 94 -18.79 -14.37 -6.62
C GLY A 94 -18.51 -15.70 -5.91
N ARG A 95 -17.43 -16.41 -6.26
CA ARG A 95 -17.19 -17.78 -5.79
C ARG A 95 -16.15 -17.91 -4.67
N ARG A 96 -15.33 -16.87 -4.44
CA ARG A 96 -14.25 -16.87 -3.44
C ARG A 96 -14.34 -15.65 -2.54
N VAL A 97 -13.95 -15.79 -1.29
CA VAL A 97 -13.69 -14.65 -0.44
C VAL A 97 -12.25 -14.18 -0.67
N LEU A 98 -12.08 -12.92 -1.02
CA LEU A 98 -10.81 -12.21 -1.01
C LEU A 98 -10.73 -11.47 0.33
N PHE A 99 -9.76 -11.84 1.17
CA PHE A 99 -9.61 -11.28 2.50
C PHE A 99 -8.22 -10.69 2.68
N GLY A 100 -8.14 -9.42 3.01
CA GLY A 100 -6.90 -8.69 3.15
C GLY A 100 -6.76 -8.00 4.49
N GLY A 101 -5.53 -7.64 4.81
CA GLY A 101 -5.24 -6.94 6.03
C GLY A 101 -3.74 -6.69 6.23
N ARG A 102 -3.43 -6.15 7.39
CA ARG A 102 -2.05 -5.89 7.82
C ARG A 102 -1.74 -6.61 9.12
N PRO A 103 -1.82 -7.97 9.15
CA PRO A 103 -1.58 -8.75 10.37
C PRO A 103 -0.15 -8.54 10.88
N ARG A 104 0.75 -8.23 9.97
CA ARG A 104 2.09 -7.68 10.20
C ARG A 104 2.27 -6.48 9.29
N PHE A 105 2.97 -5.44 9.74
CA PHE A 105 3.27 -4.25 8.92
C PHE A 105 4.52 -4.45 8.05
N THR A 106 5.27 -5.51 8.31
CA THR A 106 6.45 -5.95 7.58
C THR A 106 6.15 -7.14 6.71
N GLN A 107 6.99 -7.39 5.74
CA GLN A 107 6.95 -8.61 4.93
C GLN A 107 7.18 -9.83 5.82
N VAL A 108 6.43 -10.87 5.61
CA VAL A 108 6.56 -12.18 6.25
C VAL A 108 6.39 -13.29 5.21
N ALA A 109 6.83 -14.49 5.55
CA ALA A 109 6.66 -15.64 4.68
C ALA A 109 5.17 -15.84 4.30
N PRO A 110 4.88 -16.25 3.06
CA PRO A 110 3.51 -16.42 2.56
C PRO A 110 2.64 -17.29 3.47
N GLU A 111 3.17 -18.38 3.97
CA GLU A 111 2.45 -19.33 4.86
C GLU A 111 2.08 -18.67 6.20
N THR A 112 2.95 -17.81 6.71
CA THR A 112 2.70 -17.05 7.95
C THR A 112 1.59 -16.04 7.73
N SER A 113 1.62 -15.30 6.62
CA SER A 113 0.58 -14.32 6.31
C SER A 113 -0.76 -14.99 6.05
N ALA A 114 -0.78 -16.12 5.32
CA ALA A 114 -1.98 -16.89 5.05
C ALA A 114 -2.65 -17.38 6.33
N ARG A 115 -1.87 -17.99 7.24
CA ARG A 115 -2.38 -18.46 8.54
C ARG A 115 -2.95 -17.35 9.39
N LEU A 116 -2.26 -16.19 9.46
CA LEU A 116 -2.73 -15.05 10.24
C LEU A 116 -4.03 -14.46 9.66
N LEU A 117 -4.11 -14.29 8.34
CA LEU A 117 -5.30 -13.78 7.68
C LEU A 117 -6.46 -14.76 7.71
N HIS A 118 -6.20 -16.08 7.59
CA HIS A 118 -7.21 -17.10 7.74
C HIS A 118 -7.84 -17.04 9.15
N GLY A 119 -7.03 -16.94 10.20
CA GLY A 119 -7.55 -16.78 11.57
C GLY A 119 -8.45 -15.53 11.71
N LEU A 120 -8.04 -14.40 11.15
CA LEU A 120 -8.84 -13.17 11.15
C LEU A 120 -10.11 -13.31 10.30
N MET A 121 -10.05 -14.04 9.20
CA MET A 121 -11.21 -14.33 8.35
C MET A 121 -12.23 -15.19 9.09
N VAL A 122 -11.79 -16.23 9.78
CA VAL A 122 -12.65 -17.12 10.56
C VAL A 122 -13.29 -16.40 11.75
N GLU A 123 -12.62 -15.43 12.36
CA GLU A 123 -13.24 -14.54 13.38
C GLU A 123 -14.45 -13.77 12.82
N ARG A 124 -14.52 -13.50 11.51
CA ARG A 124 -15.61 -12.78 10.84
C ARG A 124 -16.65 -13.71 10.23
N PHE A 125 -16.17 -14.82 9.72
CA PHE A 125 -16.93 -15.83 9.00
C PHE A 125 -16.60 -17.22 9.58
N PRO A 126 -17.15 -17.59 10.74
CA PRO A 126 -16.87 -18.89 11.37
C PRO A 126 -17.16 -20.09 10.46
N GLN A 127 -18.07 -19.91 9.49
CA GLN A 127 -18.42 -20.92 8.50
C GLN A 127 -17.23 -21.31 7.60
N LEU A 128 -16.19 -20.46 7.53
CA LEU A 128 -15.00 -20.70 6.70
C LEU A 128 -13.84 -21.38 7.45
N ALA A 129 -14.06 -21.91 8.66
CA ALA A 129 -13.00 -22.52 9.48
C ALA A 129 -12.27 -23.66 8.76
N GLY A 130 -12.97 -24.49 8.01
CA GLY A 130 -12.42 -25.61 7.23
C GLY A 130 -12.03 -25.25 5.78
N THR A 131 -12.19 -24.02 5.36
CA THR A 131 -11.97 -23.62 3.96
C THR A 131 -10.48 -23.46 3.68
N ARG A 132 -10.01 -24.03 2.57
CA ARG A 132 -8.61 -23.92 2.13
C ARG A 132 -8.31 -22.54 1.55
N ILE A 133 -7.11 -22.06 1.82
CA ILE A 133 -6.56 -20.87 1.13
C ILE A 133 -5.78 -21.34 -0.08
N THR A 134 -6.18 -20.88 -1.26
CA THR A 134 -5.58 -21.29 -2.54
C THR A 134 -4.63 -20.26 -3.11
N HIS A 135 -4.80 -18.98 -2.72
CA HIS A 135 -3.93 -17.90 -3.18
C HIS A 135 -3.54 -17.02 -2.00
N ASN A 136 -2.30 -16.58 -2.03
CA ASN A 136 -1.75 -15.60 -1.10
C ASN A 136 -0.80 -14.67 -1.84
N TRP A 137 -0.94 -13.37 -1.62
CA TRP A 137 -0.03 -12.37 -2.18
C TRP A 137 0.10 -11.18 -1.25
N MET A 138 1.08 -10.34 -1.51
CA MET A 138 1.30 -9.11 -0.77
C MET A 138 1.81 -8.00 -1.68
N GLY A 139 1.69 -6.77 -1.20
CA GLY A 139 2.28 -5.59 -1.81
C GLY A 139 2.65 -4.57 -0.74
N ASN A 140 3.57 -3.67 -1.07
CA ASN A 140 3.93 -2.57 -0.20
C ASN A 140 3.07 -1.34 -0.51
N LEU A 141 2.45 -0.81 0.52
CA LEU A 141 1.87 0.53 0.52
C LEU A 141 2.95 1.53 0.95
N ALA A 142 2.80 2.79 0.56
CA ALA A 142 3.62 3.86 1.10
C ALA A 142 2.79 4.76 2.01
N PHE A 143 3.35 5.02 3.18
CA PHE A 143 2.87 6.04 4.11
C PHE A 143 3.90 7.16 4.22
N ALA A 144 3.44 8.38 4.37
CA ALA A 144 4.26 9.49 4.84
C ALA A 144 4.14 9.64 6.36
N PHE A 145 5.06 10.37 6.99
CA PHE A 145 5.02 10.58 8.44
C PHE A 145 3.83 11.44 8.87
N ASP A 146 3.36 12.35 8.01
CA ASP A 146 2.13 13.14 8.22
C ASP A 146 0.84 12.43 7.77
N GLN A 147 0.96 11.20 7.28
CA GLN A 147 -0.14 10.37 6.77
C GLN A 147 -0.93 10.99 5.61
N LEU A 148 -0.32 11.88 4.84
CA LEU A 148 -0.92 12.51 3.67
C LEU A 148 -0.23 12.06 2.37
N PRO A 149 -0.95 12.07 1.24
CA PRO A 149 -0.31 11.93 -0.06
C PRO A 149 0.59 13.13 -0.38
N HIS A 150 1.65 12.87 -1.12
CA HIS A 150 2.59 13.89 -1.56
C HIS A 150 2.83 13.83 -3.06
N MET A 151 2.90 14.99 -3.69
CA MET A 151 3.43 15.17 -5.04
C MET A 151 4.26 16.43 -5.09
N GLY A 152 5.15 16.50 -6.06
CA GLY A 152 6.01 17.67 -6.22
C GLY A 152 7.27 17.35 -6.98
N GLU A 153 8.33 18.11 -6.65
CA GLU A 153 9.64 17.97 -7.22
C GLU A 153 10.69 18.02 -6.11
N ILE A 154 11.63 17.07 -6.12
CA ILE A 154 12.79 17.04 -5.23
C ILE A 154 14.03 16.78 -6.10
N ASP A 155 15.04 17.66 -5.97
CA ASP A 155 16.30 17.59 -6.71
C ASP A 155 16.09 17.52 -8.25
N GLY A 156 14.99 18.10 -8.76
CA GLY A 156 14.59 18.05 -10.17
C GLY A 156 13.87 16.77 -10.60
N LEU A 157 13.63 15.83 -9.70
CA LEU A 157 12.81 14.65 -9.93
C LEU A 157 11.36 14.93 -9.52
N TYR A 158 10.44 14.76 -10.46
CA TYR A 158 9.00 14.80 -10.15
C TYR A 158 8.58 13.53 -9.44
N TYR A 159 7.65 13.63 -8.50
CA TYR A 159 7.14 12.47 -7.78
C TYR A 159 5.66 12.60 -7.42
N ALA A 160 5.01 11.45 -7.23
CA ALA A 160 3.70 11.33 -6.59
C ALA A 160 3.65 9.99 -5.86
N MET A 161 3.39 10.03 -4.55
CA MET A 161 3.46 8.83 -3.70
C MET A 161 2.76 9.01 -2.36
N CYS A 162 2.85 7.99 -1.50
CA CYS A 162 2.24 7.95 -0.17
C CYS A 162 0.72 7.99 -0.21
N CYS A 163 0.12 7.06 -0.93
CA CYS A 163 -1.34 6.94 -1.01
C CYS A 163 -2.03 6.51 0.30
N ASN A 164 -1.29 6.16 1.33
CA ASN A 164 -1.76 5.72 2.65
C ASN A 164 -2.86 4.65 2.63
N GLY A 165 -2.86 3.80 1.59
CA GLY A 165 -3.84 2.72 1.39
C GLY A 165 -4.96 3.03 0.40
N SER A 166 -5.14 4.28 -0.04
CA SER A 166 -6.17 4.70 -1.00
C SER A 166 -5.66 4.80 -2.45
N GLY A 167 -4.69 3.94 -2.81
CA GLY A 167 -3.89 4.07 -4.04
C GLY A 167 -4.69 4.02 -5.34
N VAL A 168 -5.73 3.22 -5.43
CA VAL A 168 -6.50 3.05 -6.68
C VAL A 168 -7.05 4.39 -7.18
N ALA A 169 -7.66 5.19 -6.32
CA ALA A 169 -8.17 6.51 -6.68
C ALA A 169 -7.07 7.58 -6.62
N MET A 170 -6.34 7.63 -5.51
CA MET A 170 -5.43 8.72 -5.20
C MET A 170 -4.21 8.76 -6.12
N LEU A 171 -3.56 7.62 -6.39
CA LEU A 171 -2.37 7.61 -7.24
C LEU A 171 -2.70 7.88 -8.72
N GLY A 172 -3.87 7.46 -9.20
CA GLY A 172 -4.35 7.81 -10.52
C GLY A 172 -4.52 9.33 -10.68
N TRP A 173 -5.17 9.97 -9.72
CA TRP A 173 -5.38 11.41 -9.70
C TRP A 173 -4.06 12.18 -9.55
N LEU A 174 -3.19 11.81 -8.61
CA LEU A 174 -1.88 12.44 -8.40
C LEU A 174 -0.99 12.30 -9.64
N GLY A 175 -1.00 11.13 -10.30
CA GLY A 175 -0.27 10.91 -11.55
C GLY A 175 -0.74 11.85 -12.66
N GLN A 176 -2.04 12.04 -12.80
CA GLN A 176 -2.60 12.99 -13.76
C GLN A 176 -2.18 14.45 -13.44
N GLN A 177 -2.22 14.85 -12.16
CA GLN A 177 -1.77 16.20 -11.77
C GLN A 177 -0.26 16.38 -12.02
N SER A 178 0.55 15.36 -11.71
CA SER A 178 2.00 15.39 -11.96
C SER A 178 2.30 15.50 -13.46
N ALA A 179 1.60 14.75 -14.30
CA ALA A 179 1.77 14.84 -15.76
C ALA A 179 1.46 16.25 -16.27
N ARG A 180 0.36 16.85 -15.82
CA ARG A 180 0.01 18.25 -16.17
C ARG A 180 1.10 19.23 -15.75
N LYS A 181 1.65 19.09 -14.53
CA LYS A 181 2.75 19.91 -14.04
C LYS A 181 4.01 19.75 -14.91
N MET A 182 4.35 18.54 -15.27
CA MET A 182 5.53 18.23 -16.09
C MET A 182 5.48 18.83 -17.50
N ILE A 183 4.31 18.92 -18.12
CA ILE A 183 4.14 19.52 -19.47
C ILE A 183 3.91 21.02 -19.44
N GLY A 184 4.01 21.67 -18.27
CA GLY A 184 3.81 23.12 -18.16
C GLY A 184 2.34 23.57 -18.26
N GLY A 185 1.39 22.64 -18.10
CA GLY A 185 -0.03 22.94 -18.01
C GLY A 185 -0.38 23.80 -16.79
N ALA A 186 -1.52 24.49 -16.83
CA ALA A 186 -1.98 25.34 -15.74
C ALA A 186 -1.96 24.57 -14.42
N ASN A 187 -1.07 24.98 -13.53
CA ASN A 187 -0.91 24.38 -12.23
C ASN A 187 -2.11 24.76 -11.37
N ARG A 188 -3.17 23.94 -11.40
CA ARG A 188 -4.21 24.08 -10.38
C ARG A 188 -3.56 23.66 -9.07
N GLN A 189 -3.31 24.64 -8.21
CA GLN A 189 -2.85 24.39 -6.84
C GLN A 189 -3.74 23.32 -6.23
N ASN A 190 -3.13 22.19 -5.87
CA ASN A 190 -3.81 21.17 -5.12
C ASN A 190 -3.13 21.00 -3.76
N ALA A 191 -3.87 20.49 -2.78
CA ALA A 191 -3.43 20.41 -1.40
C ALA A 191 -2.21 19.49 -1.18
N PHE A 192 -1.81 18.69 -2.16
CA PHE A 192 -0.73 17.71 -2.07
C PHE A 192 0.55 18.13 -2.81
N ASP A 193 0.48 19.22 -3.61
CA ASP A 193 1.63 19.70 -4.39
C ASP A 193 2.51 20.63 -3.56
N GLY A 194 3.82 20.34 -3.54
CA GLY A 194 4.81 21.16 -2.88
C GLY A 194 4.71 21.22 -1.36
N ARG A 195 3.93 20.33 -0.73
CA ARG A 195 3.90 20.21 0.73
C ARG A 195 5.26 19.79 1.27
N ALA A 196 5.56 20.21 2.50
CA ALA A 196 6.70 19.69 3.24
C ALA A 196 6.60 18.16 3.31
N PHE A 197 7.58 17.49 2.73
CA PHE A 197 7.66 16.04 2.72
C PHE A 197 8.76 15.61 3.68
N ASP A 198 8.40 15.47 4.94
CA ASP A 198 9.34 15.36 6.04
C ASP A 198 10.05 14.01 6.11
N THR A 199 11.18 14.03 6.78
CA THR A 199 11.92 12.83 7.18
C THR A 199 11.94 12.74 8.69
N MET A 200 12.26 11.55 9.21
CA MET A 200 12.48 11.36 10.64
C MET A 200 13.98 11.18 10.92
N PRO A 201 14.52 11.73 12.01
CA PRO A 201 15.91 11.45 12.43
C PRO A 201 16.18 9.94 12.50
N PHE A 202 17.37 9.54 12.06
CA PHE A 202 17.82 8.13 12.02
C PHE A 202 16.99 7.21 11.13
N TYR A 203 16.12 7.75 10.26
CA TYR A 203 15.34 6.96 9.31
C TYR A 203 15.94 7.04 7.90
N GLY A 204 16.47 5.91 7.43
CA GLY A 204 17.08 5.76 6.10
C GLY A 204 16.19 5.05 5.06
N GLY A 205 14.87 4.92 5.33
CA GLY A 205 13.93 4.20 4.45
C GLY A 205 13.72 2.73 4.81
N THR A 206 14.26 2.26 5.94
CA THR A 206 13.95 0.94 6.52
C THR A 206 13.16 1.14 7.81
N PRO A 207 11.89 0.77 7.83
CA PRO A 207 10.98 1.11 8.93
C PRO A 207 11.14 0.15 10.12
N TRP A 208 12.26 0.22 10.81
CA TRP A 208 12.64 -0.61 11.97
C TRP A 208 11.63 -0.55 13.12
N PHE A 209 10.89 0.54 13.23
CA PHE A 209 9.89 0.76 14.28
C PHE A 209 8.53 0.08 14.03
N LEU A 210 8.24 -0.37 12.81
CA LEU A 210 6.92 -0.94 12.46
C LEU A 210 6.50 -2.15 13.30
N PRO A 211 7.37 -3.07 13.72
CA PRO A 211 6.98 -4.15 14.61
C PRO A 211 6.43 -3.64 15.95
N ILE A 212 7.03 -2.59 16.49
CA ILE A 212 6.63 -1.94 17.76
C ILE A 212 5.28 -1.25 17.59
N VAL A 213 5.15 -0.42 16.55
CA VAL A 213 3.89 0.28 16.21
C VAL A 213 2.76 -0.73 15.97
N GLY A 214 3.03 -1.80 15.24
CA GLY A 214 2.05 -2.84 14.99
C GLY A 214 1.62 -3.59 16.26
N ALA A 215 2.53 -3.84 17.19
CA ALA A 215 2.20 -4.44 18.49
C ALA A 215 1.33 -3.50 19.33
N TRP A 216 1.67 -2.22 19.36
CA TRP A 216 0.91 -1.18 20.05
C TRP A 216 -0.52 -1.04 19.50
N TYR A 217 -0.69 -0.97 18.17
CA TYR A 217 -2.01 -0.88 17.55
C TYR A 217 -2.88 -2.10 17.84
N ARG A 218 -2.32 -3.31 17.78
CA ARG A 218 -3.04 -4.53 18.18
C ARG A 218 -3.45 -4.52 19.66
N HIS A 219 -2.63 -3.94 20.53
CA HIS A 219 -2.96 -3.77 21.94
C HIS A 219 -4.14 -2.82 22.13
N LEU A 220 -4.12 -1.66 21.46
CA LEU A 220 -5.21 -0.68 21.50
C LEU A 220 -6.52 -1.27 20.97
N ASP A 221 -6.49 -1.91 19.80
CA ASP A 221 -7.67 -2.55 19.20
C ASP A 221 -8.29 -3.63 20.13
N ARG A 222 -7.44 -4.37 20.86
CA ARG A 222 -7.92 -5.35 21.86
C ARG A 222 -8.58 -4.69 23.07
N ARG A 223 -8.01 -3.58 23.55
CA ARG A 223 -8.58 -2.82 24.67
C ARG A 223 -9.96 -2.27 24.31
N GLU A 224 -10.08 -1.64 23.14
CA GLU A 224 -11.33 -1.07 22.67
C GLU A 224 -12.43 -2.14 22.48
N ARG A 225 -12.06 -3.29 21.91
CA ARG A 225 -12.99 -4.44 21.77
C ARG A 225 -13.50 -4.94 23.13
N ARG A 226 -12.62 -5.04 24.14
CA ARG A 226 -13.01 -5.43 25.50
C ARG A 226 -13.90 -4.38 26.17
N ALA A 227 -13.64 -3.10 25.93
CA ALA A 227 -14.48 -2.02 26.46
C ALA A 227 -15.87 -2.03 25.82
N ALA A 228 -15.97 -2.20 24.51
CA ALA A 228 -17.26 -2.33 23.80
C ALA A 228 -18.07 -3.53 24.31
N ALA A 229 -17.47 -4.71 24.43
CA ALA A 229 -18.15 -5.91 24.93
C ALA A 229 -18.68 -5.76 26.39
N ARG A 230 -18.04 -4.92 27.20
CA ARG A 230 -18.51 -4.61 28.57
C ARG A 230 -19.64 -3.59 28.60
N ALA A 231 -19.80 -2.79 27.58
CA ALA A 231 -20.87 -1.79 27.47
C ALA A 231 -22.17 -2.37 26.88
N GLU A 232 -22.09 -3.52 26.23
CA GLU A 232 -23.22 -4.23 25.60
C GLU A 232 -23.82 -5.32 26.51
N GLY A 233 -23.18 -5.69 27.59
CA GLY A 233 -23.62 -6.69 28.59
C GLY A 233 -23.94 -6.05 29.94
#